data_4394d11536614f020f7ae4cc5a0c63cd
#
_entry.id   4394d11536614f020f7ae4cc5a0c63cd
#
_cell.length_a   1.000
_cell.length_b   1.000
_cell.length_c   1.000
_cell.angle_alpha   90.00
_cell.angle_beta   90.00
_cell.angle_gamma   90.00
#
_symmetry.space_group_name_H-M   'P 1'
#
loop_
_entity.id
_entity.type
_entity.pdbx_description
1 polymer ?
#
loop_
_entity_poly.entity_id
_entity_poly.type
_entity_poly.pdbx_seq_one_letter_code
_entity_poly.pdbx_strand_id
1 'polypeptide(L)'
;MTAHFLRDDDLSVDAQRSVLQLALDLKAGTVAPRPFEGRSVAVLFDKASTRTRVSFSVGITELGGYPLVLDSASTQVGRGESVEDTVRVLDRQVAAIVWRTFAQAGLDRAAAVSAVPVVNALTDEFHPCQILADLQTIAEHCGGLAADGPALAGRSLAYLGDGANNMAHSYLLGGVTAGMDVRIGAPADYAPDPAVVERARAIAAETGGSVLVTTDADEAVDGVAAVATDTWVSMGQEGEAGERESPFVPYRVDERLMARGADAVFLHCLPVYRGMEATAEVVDGPRSVIWDEAENRRHAQKAVLVHLLGDTP
;
A
#
# COMPACT_ATOMS: atom_id res chain seq x y z
N MET A 1 -23.17 -7.21 -6.20
CA MET A 1 -21.87 -7.84 -6.46
C MET A 1 -21.04 -7.64 -5.21
N THR A 2 -20.24 -8.61 -4.82
CA THR A 2 -19.32 -8.51 -3.67
C THR A 2 -18.27 -7.45 -3.97
N ALA A 3 -17.99 -6.55 -3.03
CA ALA A 3 -16.93 -5.57 -3.17
C ALA A 3 -15.57 -6.22 -2.86
N HIS A 4 -14.55 -5.91 -3.64
CA HIS A 4 -13.18 -6.38 -3.45
C HIS A 4 -12.24 -5.19 -3.35
N PHE A 5 -11.02 -5.39 -2.86
CA PHE A 5 -9.96 -4.38 -2.83
C PHE A 5 -8.67 -4.98 -3.39
N LEU A 6 -8.50 -4.89 -4.69
CA LEU A 6 -7.42 -5.52 -5.45
C LEU A 6 -6.38 -4.51 -5.90
N ARG A 7 -6.79 -3.25 -6.13
CA ARG A 7 -5.95 -2.12 -6.51
C ARG A 7 -6.39 -0.87 -5.76
N ASP A 8 -5.54 0.12 -5.76
CA ASP A 8 -5.75 1.38 -5.03
C ASP A 8 -6.96 2.16 -5.54
N ASP A 9 -7.28 2.07 -6.85
CA ASP A 9 -8.42 2.73 -7.49
C ASP A 9 -9.73 1.94 -7.47
N ASP A 10 -9.80 0.83 -6.73
CA ASP A 10 -11.06 0.13 -6.44
C ASP A 10 -11.92 0.89 -5.41
N LEU A 11 -11.31 1.75 -4.62
CA LEU A 11 -12.02 2.69 -3.74
C LEU A 11 -12.31 3.99 -4.49
N SER A 12 -13.57 4.42 -4.50
CA SER A 12 -13.90 5.78 -4.92
C SER A 12 -13.25 6.80 -3.98
N VAL A 13 -13.20 8.07 -4.39
CA VAL A 13 -12.69 9.18 -3.56
C VAL A 13 -13.37 9.20 -2.17
N ASP A 14 -14.69 9.08 -2.14
CA ASP A 14 -15.46 9.09 -0.89
C ASP A 14 -15.22 7.83 -0.05
N ALA A 15 -15.09 6.67 -0.71
CA ALA A 15 -14.79 5.42 -0.03
C ALA A 15 -13.38 5.44 0.57
N GLN A 16 -12.36 5.89 -0.18
CA GLN A 16 -11.01 6.02 0.33
C GLN A 16 -10.95 6.99 1.52
N ARG A 17 -11.61 8.15 1.41
CA ARG A 17 -11.72 9.11 2.51
C ARG A 17 -12.35 8.47 3.76
N SER A 18 -13.45 7.75 3.59
CA SER A 18 -14.16 7.07 4.68
C SER A 18 -13.28 6.00 5.34
N VAL A 19 -12.55 5.23 4.54
CA VAL A 19 -11.60 4.22 5.03
C VAL A 19 -10.45 4.88 5.82
N LEU A 20 -9.89 5.99 5.35
CA LEU A 20 -8.83 6.70 6.05
C LEU A 20 -9.34 7.31 7.36
N GLN A 21 -10.54 7.91 7.38
CA GLN A 21 -11.15 8.41 8.62
C GLN A 21 -11.37 7.28 9.62
N LEU A 22 -11.93 6.15 9.16
CA LEU A 22 -12.14 4.99 10.02
C LEU A 22 -10.81 4.43 10.55
N ALA A 23 -9.74 4.43 9.76
CA ALA A 23 -8.42 3.99 10.20
C ALA A 23 -7.88 4.88 11.34
N LEU A 24 -8.04 6.20 11.22
CA LEU A 24 -7.69 7.16 12.28
C LEU A 24 -8.52 6.93 13.55
N ASP A 25 -9.82 6.71 13.42
CA ASP A 25 -10.73 6.48 14.55
C ASP A 25 -10.43 5.14 15.25
N LEU A 26 -10.09 4.10 14.50
CA LEU A 26 -9.64 2.80 15.02
C LEU A 26 -8.31 2.91 15.78
N LYS A 27 -7.38 3.74 15.29
CA LYS A 27 -6.10 4.01 15.98
C LYS A 27 -6.33 4.80 17.26
N ALA A 28 -7.17 5.81 17.21
CA ALA A 28 -7.53 6.62 18.37
C ALA A 28 -8.38 5.87 19.41
N GLY A 29 -8.94 4.71 19.06
CA GLY A 29 -9.82 3.93 19.93
C GLY A 29 -11.19 4.55 20.15
N THR A 30 -11.61 5.48 19.28
CA THR A 30 -12.95 6.13 19.34
C THR A 30 -14.07 5.22 18.83
N VAL A 31 -13.73 4.21 18.03
CA VAL A 31 -14.62 3.16 17.54
C VAL A 31 -13.99 1.78 17.73
N ALA A 32 -14.81 0.76 17.95
CA ALA A 32 -14.37 -0.63 18.16
C ALA A 32 -15.37 -1.61 17.50
N PRO A 33 -15.52 -1.60 16.16
CA PRO A 33 -16.42 -2.51 15.46
C PRO A 33 -15.93 -3.96 15.59
N ARG A 34 -16.88 -4.90 15.59
CA ARG A 34 -16.58 -6.34 15.68
C ARG A 34 -17.28 -7.14 14.56
N PRO A 35 -17.10 -6.76 13.28
CA PRO A 35 -17.84 -7.36 12.17
C PRO A 35 -17.51 -8.83 11.94
N PHE A 36 -16.39 -9.32 12.48
CA PHE A 36 -15.95 -10.71 12.37
C PHE A 36 -16.21 -11.55 13.61
N GLU A 37 -17.04 -11.11 14.55
CA GLU A 37 -17.32 -11.90 15.75
C GLU A 37 -17.87 -13.28 15.39
N GLY A 38 -17.17 -14.33 15.85
CA GLY A 38 -17.50 -15.73 15.53
C GLY A 38 -17.20 -16.16 14.09
N ARG A 39 -16.50 -15.32 13.28
CA ARG A 39 -16.18 -15.59 11.88
C ARG A 39 -14.66 -15.68 11.67
N SER A 40 -14.25 -16.38 10.62
CA SER A 40 -12.84 -16.47 10.22
C SER A 40 -12.57 -15.62 8.97
N VAL A 41 -11.32 -15.14 8.84
CA VAL A 41 -10.79 -14.51 7.64
C VAL A 41 -9.59 -15.32 7.17
N ALA A 42 -9.57 -15.80 5.94
CA ALA A 42 -8.42 -16.48 5.37
C ALA A 42 -7.33 -15.47 5.01
N VAL A 43 -6.09 -15.73 5.41
CA VAL A 43 -4.91 -14.91 5.07
C VAL A 43 -3.89 -15.80 4.39
N LEU A 44 -3.82 -15.70 3.06
CA LEU A 44 -2.98 -16.55 2.21
C LEU A 44 -1.66 -15.89 1.86
N PHE A 45 -0.58 -16.67 1.90
CA PHE A 45 0.77 -16.23 1.58
C PHE A 45 1.43 -17.14 0.56
N ASP A 46 1.70 -16.61 -0.64
CA ASP A 46 2.59 -17.23 -1.63
C ASP A 46 4.03 -16.69 -1.48
N LYS A 47 4.16 -15.49 -0.91
CA LYS A 47 5.43 -14.84 -0.54
C LYS A 47 5.52 -14.65 0.98
N ALA A 48 6.68 -14.93 1.56
CA ALA A 48 6.93 -14.69 2.97
C ALA A 48 6.73 -13.21 3.35
N SER A 49 6.13 -12.95 4.51
CA SER A 49 6.00 -11.60 5.06
C SER A 49 5.69 -11.64 6.55
N THR A 50 6.58 -11.12 7.36
CA THR A 50 6.36 -10.98 8.80
C THR A 50 5.36 -9.86 9.08
N ARG A 51 5.57 -8.67 8.50
CA ARG A 51 4.74 -7.47 8.76
C ARG A 51 3.29 -7.66 8.34
N THR A 52 3.04 -8.16 7.15
CA THR A 52 1.67 -8.42 6.65
C THR A 52 0.97 -9.50 7.48
N ARG A 53 1.71 -10.55 7.86
CA ARG A 53 1.17 -11.62 8.72
C ARG A 53 0.73 -11.07 10.07
N VAL A 54 1.60 -10.30 10.73
CA VAL A 54 1.31 -9.72 12.04
C VAL A 54 0.15 -8.72 11.96
N SER A 55 0.21 -7.76 11.04
CA SER A 55 -0.80 -6.69 10.96
C SER A 55 -2.21 -7.20 10.66
N PHE A 56 -2.36 -8.15 9.71
CA PHE A 56 -3.67 -8.76 9.45
C PHE A 56 -4.11 -9.66 10.60
N SER A 57 -3.23 -10.52 11.16
CA SER A 57 -3.63 -11.41 12.24
C SER A 57 -4.11 -10.64 13.46
N VAL A 58 -3.37 -9.63 13.88
CA VAL A 58 -3.76 -8.77 15.00
C VAL A 58 -5.01 -7.98 14.68
N GLY A 59 -5.08 -7.34 13.50
CA GLY A 59 -6.23 -6.53 13.09
C GLY A 59 -7.53 -7.34 13.02
N ILE A 60 -7.50 -8.55 12.44
CA ILE A 60 -8.67 -9.45 12.39
C ILE A 60 -9.11 -9.85 13.80
N THR A 61 -8.16 -10.14 14.69
CA THR A 61 -8.46 -10.48 16.10
C THR A 61 -9.11 -9.31 16.83
N GLU A 62 -8.60 -8.09 16.63
CA GLU A 62 -9.19 -6.87 17.20
C GLU A 62 -10.62 -6.62 16.69
N LEU A 63 -10.91 -6.99 15.43
CA LEU A 63 -12.25 -6.95 14.84
C LEU A 63 -13.16 -8.13 15.26
N GLY A 64 -12.73 -8.97 16.21
CA GLY A 64 -13.49 -10.09 16.77
C GLY A 64 -13.39 -11.39 16.00
N GLY A 65 -12.60 -11.44 14.92
CA GLY A 65 -12.46 -12.59 14.05
C GLY A 65 -11.31 -13.53 14.40
N TYR A 66 -11.28 -14.65 13.70
CA TYR A 66 -10.16 -15.60 13.73
C TYR A 66 -9.36 -15.51 12.43
N PRO A 67 -8.05 -15.14 12.47
CA PRO A 67 -7.20 -15.14 11.30
C PRO A 67 -6.77 -16.57 10.96
N LEU A 68 -7.29 -17.12 9.88
CA LEU A 68 -6.88 -18.42 9.33
C LEU A 68 -5.69 -18.20 8.37
N VAL A 69 -4.48 -18.31 8.90
CA VAL A 69 -3.27 -18.07 8.10
C VAL A 69 -2.85 -19.35 7.37
N LEU A 70 -2.71 -19.24 6.04
CA LEU A 70 -2.37 -20.34 5.15
C LEU A 70 -1.15 -19.97 4.29
N ASP A 71 -0.13 -20.79 4.31
CA ASP A 71 1.04 -20.66 3.43
C ASP A 71 0.89 -21.62 2.23
N SER A 72 1.16 -21.15 1.01
CA SER A 72 1.03 -21.97 -0.20
C SER A 72 1.87 -23.26 -0.15
N ALA A 73 3.02 -23.22 0.48
CA ALA A 73 3.85 -24.40 0.69
C ALA A 73 3.13 -25.51 1.50
N SER A 74 2.14 -25.16 2.30
CA SER A 74 1.34 -26.09 3.12
C SER A 74 -0.05 -26.38 2.56
N THR A 75 -0.44 -25.72 1.44
CA THR A 75 -1.75 -25.85 0.81
C THR A 75 -1.66 -26.53 -0.56
N GLN A 76 -2.82 -26.92 -1.12
CA GLN A 76 -2.91 -27.53 -2.45
C GLN A 76 -2.68 -26.50 -3.59
N VAL A 77 -2.84 -25.21 -3.34
CA VAL A 77 -2.51 -24.14 -4.32
C VAL A 77 -1.07 -24.29 -4.80
N GLY A 78 -0.14 -24.47 -3.88
CA GLY A 78 1.27 -24.73 -4.20
C GLY A 78 1.54 -26.09 -4.88
N ARG A 79 0.49 -26.94 -5.04
CA ARG A 79 0.56 -28.27 -5.66
C ARG A 79 -0.26 -28.41 -6.93
N GLY A 80 -0.74 -27.27 -7.49
CA GLY A 80 -1.42 -27.22 -8.78
C GLY A 80 -2.94 -27.20 -8.72
N GLU A 81 -3.57 -27.01 -7.54
CA GLU A 81 -5.00 -26.69 -7.45
C GLU A 81 -5.26 -25.33 -8.10
N SER A 82 -6.39 -25.18 -8.81
CA SER A 82 -6.73 -23.91 -9.42
C SER A 82 -7.07 -22.84 -8.36
N VAL A 83 -6.76 -21.58 -8.66
CA VAL A 83 -7.14 -20.43 -7.82
C VAL A 83 -8.65 -20.44 -7.57
N GLU A 84 -9.42 -20.69 -8.62
CA GLU A 84 -10.88 -20.68 -8.60
C GLU A 84 -11.46 -21.76 -7.68
N ASP A 85 -10.89 -22.96 -7.66
CA ASP A 85 -11.37 -24.06 -6.81
C ASP A 85 -11.01 -23.79 -5.33
N THR A 86 -9.80 -23.35 -5.08
CA THR A 86 -9.39 -22.93 -3.71
C THR A 86 -10.32 -21.84 -3.18
N VAL A 87 -10.62 -20.81 -3.97
CA VAL A 87 -11.51 -19.72 -3.56
C VAL A 87 -12.93 -20.21 -3.28
N ARG A 88 -13.49 -21.08 -4.15
CA ARG A 88 -14.84 -21.66 -3.95
C ARG A 88 -14.96 -22.51 -2.68
N VAL A 89 -13.85 -23.10 -2.23
CA VAL A 89 -13.82 -23.83 -0.95
C VAL A 89 -13.76 -22.83 0.21
N LEU A 90 -12.89 -21.82 0.11
CA LEU A 90 -12.69 -20.84 1.17
C LEU A 90 -13.92 -19.95 1.40
N ASP A 91 -14.57 -19.48 0.34
CA ASP A 91 -15.71 -18.55 0.43
C ASP A 91 -16.93 -19.13 1.16
N ARG A 92 -16.98 -20.45 1.33
CA ARG A 92 -18.00 -21.17 2.12
C ARG A 92 -17.65 -21.30 3.60
N GLN A 93 -16.42 -20.95 3.98
CA GLN A 93 -15.88 -21.16 5.33
C GLN A 93 -15.50 -19.85 6.00
N VAL A 94 -15.16 -18.80 5.23
CA VAL A 94 -14.62 -17.56 5.76
C VAL A 94 -15.45 -16.35 5.35
N ALA A 95 -15.27 -15.24 6.03
CA ALA A 95 -15.99 -14.00 5.78
C ALA A 95 -15.27 -13.06 4.80
N ALA A 96 -13.95 -13.25 4.63
CA ALA A 96 -13.14 -12.54 3.66
C ALA A 96 -11.87 -13.35 3.36
N ILE A 97 -11.23 -13.05 2.21
CA ILE A 97 -9.97 -13.64 1.78
C ILE A 97 -8.96 -12.51 1.61
N VAL A 98 -7.86 -12.57 2.32
CA VAL A 98 -6.70 -11.69 2.18
C VAL A 98 -5.61 -12.51 1.50
N TRP A 99 -5.02 -12.03 0.42
CA TRP A 99 -4.02 -12.80 -0.31
C TRP A 99 -2.80 -11.96 -0.70
N ARG A 100 -1.62 -12.43 -0.29
CA ARG A 100 -0.32 -11.93 -0.74
C ARG A 100 0.25 -12.93 -1.73
N THR A 101 0.33 -12.54 -3.00
CA THR A 101 0.72 -13.42 -4.11
C THR A 101 1.72 -12.73 -5.06
N PHE A 102 1.94 -13.32 -6.22
CA PHE A 102 2.81 -12.79 -7.26
C PHE A 102 2.01 -11.91 -8.23
N ALA A 103 1.41 -12.50 -9.27
CA ALA A 103 0.74 -11.78 -10.33
C ALA A 103 -0.67 -11.31 -9.94
N GLN A 104 -1.00 -10.05 -10.28
CA GLN A 104 -2.33 -9.46 -10.10
C GLN A 104 -3.44 -10.30 -10.72
N ALA A 105 -3.20 -10.88 -11.91
CA ALA A 105 -4.15 -11.74 -12.61
C ALA A 105 -4.65 -12.94 -11.77
N GLY A 106 -3.86 -13.40 -10.80
CA GLY A 106 -4.29 -14.45 -9.85
C GLY A 106 -5.39 -13.94 -8.92
N LEU A 107 -5.24 -12.73 -8.40
CA LEU A 107 -6.26 -12.07 -7.56
C LEU A 107 -7.52 -11.72 -8.35
N ASP A 108 -7.37 -11.26 -9.59
CA ASP A 108 -8.51 -10.92 -10.45
C ASP A 108 -9.38 -12.18 -10.70
N ARG A 109 -8.76 -13.35 -10.94
CA ARG A 109 -9.48 -14.62 -11.05
C ARG A 109 -10.12 -15.04 -9.74
N ALA A 110 -9.45 -14.83 -8.61
CA ALA A 110 -10.01 -15.10 -7.29
C ALA A 110 -11.28 -14.26 -7.04
N ALA A 111 -11.21 -12.96 -7.28
CA ALA A 111 -12.32 -12.04 -7.12
C ALA A 111 -13.50 -12.35 -8.05
N ALA A 112 -13.22 -12.79 -9.30
CA ALA A 112 -14.25 -13.12 -10.28
C ALA A 112 -15.17 -14.29 -9.85
N VAL A 113 -14.71 -15.16 -8.94
CA VAL A 113 -15.49 -16.33 -8.48
C VAL A 113 -15.86 -16.28 -7.00
N SER A 114 -15.28 -15.35 -6.23
CA SER A 114 -15.49 -15.27 -4.79
C SER A 114 -16.85 -14.68 -4.43
N ALA A 115 -17.54 -15.32 -3.48
CA ALA A 115 -18.77 -14.80 -2.86
C ALA A 115 -18.47 -13.90 -1.65
N VAL A 116 -17.20 -13.80 -1.21
CA VAL A 116 -16.77 -12.95 -0.10
C VAL A 116 -15.72 -11.93 -0.57
N PRO A 117 -15.49 -10.82 0.17
CA PRO A 117 -14.45 -9.87 -0.19
C PRO A 117 -13.07 -10.51 -0.37
N VAL A 118 -12.37 -10.13 -1.43
CA VAL A 118 -10.95 -10.44 -1.67
C VAL A 118 -10.15 -9.15 -1.50
N VAL A 119 -9.07 -9.24 -0.72
CA VAL A 119 -8.18 -8.12 -0.40
C VAL A 119 -6.76 -8.43 -0.86
N ASN A 120 -6.19 -7.54 -1.67
CA ASN A 120 -4.81 -7.59 -2.08
C ASN A 120 -3.88 -7.17 -0.92
N ALA A 121 -3.17 -8.13 -0.35
CA ALA A 121 -2.15 -7.86 0.67
C ALA A 121 -0.78 -7.47 0.06
N LEU A 122 -0.53 -7.80 -1.17
CA LEU A 122 0.52 -7.39 -2.11
C LEU A 122 0.52 -8.31 -3.33
N THR A 123 0.69 -7.72 -4.50
CA THR A 123 1.14 -8.39 -5.74
C THR A 123 2.44 -7.77 -6.26
N ASP A 124 2.98 -8.30 -7.36
CA ASP A 124 4.12 -7.69 -8.04
C ASP A 124 3.77 -6.33 -8.66
N GLU A 125 2.49 -6.12 -8.95
CA GLU A 125 1.98 -4.91 -9.61
C GLU A 125 1.46 -3.84 -8.65
N PHE A 126 0.88 -4.25 -7.46
CA PHE A 126 0.24 -3.31 -6.52
C PHE A 126 0.39 -3.72 -5.05
N HIS A 127 0.40 -2.72 -4.16
CA HIS A 127 0.39 -2.90 -2.70
C HIS A 127 -0.61 -1.97 -1.99
N PRO A 128 -1.91 -2.04 -2.31
CA PRO A 128 -2.90 -1.04 -1.92
C PRO A 128 -3.08 -0.89 -0.41
N CYS A 129 -2.94 -1.97 0.36
CA CYS A 129 -3.00 -1.91 1.83
C CYS A 129 -1.82 -1.15 2.46
N GLN A 130 -0.66 -1.07 1.78
CA GLN A 130 0.45 -0.24 2.22
C GLN A 130 0.11 1.22 1.98
N ILE A 131 -0.33 1.57 0.78
CA ILE A 131 -0.61 2.96 0.44
C ILE A 131 -1.68 3.57 1.34
N LEU A 132 -2.71 2.83 1.72
CA LEU A 132 -3.67 3.34 2.71
C LEU A 132 -3.03 3.65 4.07
N ALA A 133 -2.05 2.86 4.51
CA ALA A 133 -1.30 3.15 5.74
C ALA A 133 -0.40 4.38 5.58
N ASP A 134 0.22 4.54 4.42
CA ASP A 134 1.08 5.70 4.11
C ASP A 134 0.24 6.98 4.05
N LEU A 135 -0.93 6.95 3.40
CA LEU A 135 -1.87 8.06 3.35
C LEU A 135 -2.40 8.42 4.76
N GLN A 136 -2.70 7.41 5.60
CA GLN A 136 -3.03 7.65 7.01
C GLN A 136 -1.88 8.33 7.74
N THR A 137 -0.64 7.87 7.54
CA THR A 137 0.56 8.44 8.18
C THR A 137 0.81 9.88 7.71
N ILE A 138 0.65 10.15 6.42
CA ILE A 138 0.72 11.53 5.89
C ILE A 138 -0.36 12.40 6.54
N ALA A 139 -1.60 11.90 6.68
CA ALA A 139 -2.64 12.64 7.37
C ALA A 139 -2.24 12.98 8.80
N GLU A 140 -1.71 12.03 9.56
CA GLU A 140 -1.30 12.21 10.96
C GLU A 140 -0.20 13.27 11.13
N HIS A 141 0.78 13.27 10.23
CA HIS A 141 1.98 14.12 10.34
C HIS A 141 1.91 15.43 9.52
N CYS A 142 1.02 15.53 8.54
CA CYS A 142 0.95 16.68 7.65
C CYS A 142 -0.36 17.48 7.76
N GLY A 143 -1.01 17.51 8.93
CA GLY A 143 -2.11 18.42 9.22
C GLY A 143 -3.52 17.86 9.02
N GLY A 144 -3.67 16.55 9.08
CA GLY A 144 -4.98 15.87 9.06
C GLY A 144 -5.56 15.66 7.66
N LEU A 145 -6.74 15.05 7.62
CA LEU A 145 -7.52 14.95 6.38
C LEU A 145 -8.05 16.34 5.98
N ALA A 146 -8.19 16.57 4.68
CA ALA A 146 -8.83 17.78 4.19
C ALA A 146 -10.27 17.92 4.71
N ALA A 147 -10.75 19.14 4.91
CA ALA A 147 -12.10 19.36 5.44
C ALA A 147 -13.16 18.78 4.50
N ASP A 148 -13.01 18.98 3.20
CA ASP A 148 -13.93 18.54 2.16
C ASP A 148 -13.16 17.91 0.99
N GLY A 149 -13.85 17.13 0.15
CA GLY A 149 -13.30 16.54 -1.08
C GLY A 149 -12.33 15.38 -0.82
N PRO A 150 -11.34 15.16 -1.72
CA PRO A 150 -10.36 14.10 -1.57
C PRO A 150 -9.57 14.22 -0.27
N ALA A 151 -9.19 13.08 0.32
CA ALA A 151 -8.68 13.02 1.71
C ALA A 151 -7.44 13.85 1.99
N LEU A 152 -6.52 13.95 1.03
CA LEU A 152 -5.25 14.67 1.15
C LEU A 152 -5.08 15.75 0.06
N ALA A 153 -6.19 16.35 -0.36
CA ALA A 153 -6.17 17.40 -1.38
C ALA A 153 -5.14 18.49 -1.06
N GLY A 154 -4.32 18.83 -2.07
CA GLY A 154 -3.26 19.84 -1.97
C GLY A 154 -1.99 19.38 -1.24
N ARG A 155 -1.90 18.13 -0.81
CA ARG A 155 -0.64 17.53 -0.32
C ARG A 155 0.16 16.97 -1.50
N SER A 156 1.47 16.83 -1.29
CA SER A 156 2.37 16.27 -2.31
C SER A 156 3.25 15.18 -1.74
N LEU A 157 3.55 14.18 -2.56
CA LEU A 157 4.43 13.06 -2.21
C LEU A 157 5.38 12.80 -3.37
N ALA A 158 6.66 12.58 -3.07
CA ALA A 158 7.63 12.04 -4.01
C ALA A 158 7.99 10.60 -3.61
N TYR A 159 7.96 9.70 -4.59
CA TYR A 159 8.57 8.38 -4.49
C TYR A 159 9.86 8.35 -5.31
N LEU A 160 10.95 7.87 -4.72
CA LEU A 160 12.26 7.78 -5.35
C LEU A 160 12.75 6.32 -5.43
N GLY A 161 13.25 5.90 -6.59
CA GLY A 161 13.83 4.56 -6.76
C GLY A 161 13.28 3.81 -7.97
N ASP A 162 12.88 2.54 -7.79
CA ASP A 162 12.30 1.72 -8.87
C ASP A 162 10.86 2.13 -9.15
N GLY A 163 10.66 2.95 -10.19
CA GLY A 163 9.33 3.39 -10.61
C GLY A 163 8.47 2.29 -11.24
N ALA A 164 9.06 1.17 -11.64
CA ALA A 164 8.35 0.05 -12.23
C ALA A 164 7.84 -0.96 -11.18
N ASN A 165 8.07 -0.71 -9.89
CA ASN A 165 7.63 -1.60 -8.83
C ASN A 165 6.19 -1.31 -8.35
N ASN A 166 5.66 -2.21 -7.54
CA ASN A 166 4.29 -2.12 -7.02
C ASN A 166 4.04 -0.90 -6.12
N MET A 167 5.06 -0.41 -5.40
CA MET A 167 4.91 0.77 -4.55
C MET A 167 4.69 2.03 -5.37
N ALA A 168 5.49 2.24 -6.43
CA ALA A 168 5.33 3.36 -7.34
C ALA A 168 3.95 3.36 -8.02
N HIS A 169 3.51 2.19 -8.51
CA HIS A 169 2.19 2.04 -9.13
C HIS A 169 1.06 2.35 -8.14
N SER A 170 1.15 1.83 -6.92
CA SER A 170 0.15 2.07 -5.90
C SER A 170 0.14 3.53 -5.40
N TYR A 171 1.31 4.18 -5.25
CA TYR A 171 1.37 5.61 -4.95
C TYR A 171 0.69 6.45 -6.04
N LEU A 172 0.94 6.12 -7.33
CA LEU A 172 0.30 6.81 -8.44
C LEU A 172 -1.23 6.75 -8.33
N LEU A 173 -1.82 5.56 -8.15
CA LEU A 173 -3.27 5.41 -8.11
C LEU A 173 -3.87 5.91 -6.79
N GLY A 174 -3.36 5.44 -5.65
CA GLY A 174 -3.90 5.76 -4.33
C GLY A 174 -3.70 7.21 -3.93
N GLY A 175 -2.53 7.80 -4.27
CA GLY A 175 -2.22 9.18 -3.96
C GLY A 175 -3.08 10.17 -4.76
N VAL A 176 -3.26 9.96 -6.06
CA VAL A 176 -4.14 10.84 -6.85
C VAL A 176 -5.62 10.67 -6.49
N THR A 177 -6.05 9.47 -6.06
CA THR A 177 -7.40 9.27 -5.52
C THR A 177 -7.60 10.10 -4.24
N ALA A 178 -6.55 10.24 -3.42
CA ALA A 178 -6.54 11.14 -2.27
C ALA A 178 -6.42 12.64 -2.63
N GLY A 179 -6.31 12.99 -3.92
CA GLY A 179 -6.19 14.38 -4.40
C GLY A 179 -4.78 14.96 -4.25
N MET A 180 -3.76 14.11 -4.15
CA MET A 180 -2.37 14.55 -3.98
C MET A 180 -1.69 14.87 -5.31
N ASP A 181 -0.63 15.71 -5.23
CA ASP A 181 0.42 15.80 -6.24
C ASP A 181 1.41 14.64 -6.02
N VAL A 182 1.40 13.65 -6.91
CA VAL A 182 2.25 12.46 -6.81
C VAL A 182 3.38 12.54 -7.83
N ARG A 183 4.61 12.42 -7.35
CA ARG A 183 5.81 12.52 -8.17
C ARG A 183 6.64 11.25 -8.04
N ILE A 184 7.00 10.67 -9.19
CA ILE A 184 7.89 9.50 -9.26
C ILE A 184 9.21 9.94 -9.87
N GLY A 185 10.27 9.87 -9.07
CA GLY A 185 11.66 10.05 -9.50
C GLY A 185 12.32 8.68 -9.68
N ALA A 186 12.59 8.30 -10.95
CA ALA A 186 13.14 6.98 -11.28
C ALA A 186 14.08 7.05 -12.49
N PRO A 187 15.07 6.11 -12.61
CA PRO A 187 15.83 5.98 -13.84
C PRO A 187 14.91 5.68 -15.03
N ALA A 188 15.28 6.15 -16.24
CA ALA A 188 14.45 6.01 -17.43
C ALA A 188 14.03 4.56 -17.74
N ASP A 189 14.95 3.60 -17.52
CA ASP A 189 14.70 2.18 -17.76
C ASP A 189 13.83 1.52 -16.67
N TYR A 190 13.54 2.24 -15.59
CA TYR A 190 12.72 1.85 -14.46
C TYR A 190 11.52 2.79 -14.26
N ALA A 191 11.04 3.37 -15.35
CA ALA A 191 9.83 4.21 -15.31
C ALA A 191 8.58 3.36 -15.01
N PRO A 192 7.53 3.96 -14.39
CA PRO A 192 6.27 3.26 -14.15
C PRO A 192 5.61 2.80 -15.45
N ASP A 193 4.76 1.76 -15.33
CA ASP A 193 3.95 1.30 -16.46
C ASP A 193 3.12 2.45 -17.03
N PRO A 194 3.24 2.74 -18.34
CA PRO A 194 2.50 3.83 -18.99
C PRO A 194 0.98 3.74 -18.80
N ALA A 195 0.41 2.53 -18.73
CA ALA A 195 -1.02 2.37 -18.52
C ALA A 195 -1.45 2.78 -17.10
N VAL A 196 -0.60 2.52 -16.09
CA VAL A 196 -0.82 2.99 -14.71
C VAL A 196 -0.71 4.52 -14.64
N VAL A 197 0.29 5.11 -15.30
CA VAL A 197 0.46 6.57 -15.36
C VAL A 197 -0.74 7.25 -16.03
N GLU A 198 -1.22 6.71 -17.16
CA GLU A 198 -2.41 7.23 -17.85
C GLU A 198 -3.65 7.15 -16.96
N ARG A 199 -3.85 6.01 -16.28
CA ARG A 199 -4.96 5.84 -15.33
C ARG A 199 -4.87 6.83 -14.17
N ALA A 200 -3.68 7.01 -13.60
CA ALA A 200 -3.46 7.98 -12.51
C ALA A 200 -3.76 9.42 -12.96
N ARG A 201 -3.34 9.82 -14.18
CA ARG A 201 -3.65 11.14 -14.74
C ARG A 201 -5.15 11.35 -14.95
N ALA A 202 -5.88 10.31 -15.37
CA ALA A 202 -7.33 10.38 -15.50
C ALA A 202 -8.00 10.63 -14.14
N ILE A 203 -7.59 9.91 -13.09
CA ILE A 203 -8.09 10.12 -11.73
C ILE A 203 -7.71 11.50 -11.21
N ALA A 204 -6.47 11.94 -11.42
CA ALA A 204 -6.00 13.26 -10.99
C ALA A 204 -6.83 14.40 -11.59
N ALA A 205 -7.26 14.27 -12.85
CA ALA A 205 -8.14 15.26 -13.50
C ALA A 205 -9.52 15.38 -12.81
N GLU A 206 -10.00 14.32 -12.16
CA GLU A 206 -11.27 14.31 -11.43
C GLU A 206 -11.11 14.79 -9.97
N THR A 207 -9.96 14.51 -9.36
CA THR A 207 -9.70 14.77 -7.94
C THR A 207 -8.99 16.10 -7.65
N GLY A 208 -8.45 16.74 -8.68
CA GLY A 208 -7.62 17.95 -8.55
C GLY A 208 -6.18 17.67 -8.13
N GLY A 209 -5.76 16.41 -8.10
CA GLY A 209 -4.37 15.99 -7.92
C GLY A 209 -3.53 16.20 -9.20
N SER A 210 -2.28 15.77 -9.16
CA SER A 210 -1.39 15.79 -10.32
C SER A 210 -0.40 14.63 -10.33
N VAL A 211 0.20 14.35 -11.50
CA VAL A 211 1.21 13.29 -11.71
C VAL A 211 2.42 13.86 -12.43
N LEU A 212 3.59 13.73 -11.80
CA LEU A 212 4.90 13.95 -12.41
C LEU A 212 5.68 12.63 -12.45
N VAL A 213 6.25 12.27 -13.58
CA VAL A 213 7.27 11.21 -13.71
C VAL A 213 8.51 11.86 -14.27
N THR A 214 9.62 11.77 -13.57
CA THR A 214 10.87 12.44 -13.94
C THR A 214 12.08 11.55 -13.64
N THR A 215 13.19 11.82 -14.36
CA THR A 215 14.50 11.23 -14.07
C THR A 215 15.36 12.10 -13.15
N ASP A 216 14.86 13.26 -12.74
CA ASP A 216 15.54 14.19 -11.84
C ASP A 216 14.98 14.03 -10.42
N ALA A 217 15.77 13.44 -9.53
CA ALA A 217 15.40 13.24 -8.12
C ALA A 217 15.19 14.58 -7.39
N ASP A 218 15.95 15.62 -7.74
CA ASP A 218 15.83 16.96 -7.14
C ASP A 218 14.48 17.60 -7.52
N GLU A 219 14.05 17.47 -8.80
CA GLU A 219 12.75 17.93 -9.27
C GLU A 219 11.61 17.19 -8.55
N ALA A 220 11.73 15.87 -8.40
CA ALA A 220 10.71 15.07 -7.75
C ALA A 220 10.42 15.52 -6.32
N VAL A 221 11.46 15.79 -5.51
CA VAL A 221 11.31 16.11 -4.08
C VAL A 221 11.11 17.59 -3.78
N ASP A 222 11.13 18.47 -4.78
CA ASP A 222 11.11 19.92 -4.56
C ASP A 222 9.78 20.37 -3.95
N GLY A 223 9.81 20.84 -2.70
CA GLY A 223 8.65 21.35 -1.97
C GLY A 223 7.60 20.33 -1.57
N VAL A 224 7.87 19.00 -1.64
CA VAL A 224 6.89 17.99 -1.25
C VAL A 224 6.71 17.88 0.26
N ALA A 225 5.54 17.39 0.70
CA ALA A 225 5.22 17.15 2.11
C ALA A 225 5.68 15.76 2.60
N ALA A 226 5.89 14.80 1.69
CA ALA A 226 6.37 13.47 2.03
C ALA A 226 7.36 12.95 0.96
N VAL A 227 8.38 12.22 1.40
CA VAL A 227 9.32 11.50 0.55
C VAL A 227 9.27 10.02 0.92
N ALA A 228 9.02 9.16 -0.05
CA ALA A 228 8.97 7.72 0.12
C ALA A 228 10.01 7.02 -0.77
N THR A 229 10.47 5.86 -0.36
CA THR A 229 11.27 4.95 -1.17
C THR A 229 10.99 3.51 -0.78
N ASP A 230 11.49 2.57 -1.55
CA ASP A 230 11.47 1.13 -1.26
C ASP A 230 12.82 0.50 -1.62
N THR A 231 13.01 -0.74 -1.22
CA THR A 231 14.24 -1.50 -1.52
C THR A 231 14.49 -1.56 -3.02
N TRP A 232 15.74 -1.32 -3.45
CA TRP A 232 16.12 -1.40 -4.87
C TRP A 232 16.13 -2.82 -5.41
N VAL A 233 16.26 -3.79 -4.51
CA VAL A 233 16.23 -5.23 -4.81
C VAL A 233 15.07 -5.83 -4.06
N SER A 234 13.99 -6.10 -4.78
CA SER A 234 12.80 -6.71 -4.20
C SER A 234 13.03 -8.17 -3.83
N MET A 235 12.23 -8.69 -2.88
CA MET A 235 12.29 -10.10 -2.48
C MET A 235 12.08 -11.02 -3.70
N GLY A 236 13.05 -11.92 -3.94
CA GLY A 236 13.10 -12.82 -5.09
C GLY A 236 14.00 -12.35 -6.22
N GLN A 237 14.62 -11.17 -6.11
CA GLN A 237 15.56 -10.58 -7.09
C GLN A 237 16.99 -10.49 -6.55
N GLU A 238 17.30 -11.15 -5.44
CA GLU A 238 18.60 -11.05 -4.74
C GLU A 238 19.79 -11.46 -5.61
N GLY A 239 19.56 -12.28 -6.65
CA GLY A 239 20.58 -12.67 -7.63
C GLY A 239 21.06 -11.53 -8.56
N GLU A 240 20.32 -10.44 -8.66
CA GLU A 240 20.58 -9.28 -9.53
C GLU A 240 21.13 -8.07 -8.77
N ALA A 241 21.37 -8.18 -7.46
CA ALA A 241 21.66 -7.08 -6.55
C ALA A 241 22.77 -6.14 -7.08
N GLY A 242 23.92 -6.68 -7.53
CA GLY A 242 25.06 -5.86 -7.94
C GLY A 242 24.84 -5.04 -9.22
N GLU A 243 23.98 -5.50 -10.14
CA GLU A 243 23.66 -4.80 -11.39
C GLU A 243 22.54 -3.76 -11.18
N ARG A 244 21.61 -4.01 -10.25
CA ARG A 244 20.51 -3.13 -9.95
C ARG A 244 20.87 -1.90 -9.10
N GLU A 245 21.89 -1.96 -8.27
CA GLU A 245 22.23 -0.85 -7.36
C GLU A 245 22.67 0.43 -8.10
N SER A 246 23.50 0.28 -9.14
CA SER A 246 24.14 1.41 -9.83
C SER A 246 23.16 2.46 -10.40
N PRO A 247 22.06 2.09 -11.09
CA PRO A 247 21.09 3.05 -11.63
C PRO A 247 20.36 3.86 -10.55
N PHE A 248 20.19 3.30 -9.34
CA PHE A 248 19.40 3.92 -8.29
C PHE A 248 20.18 4.83 -7.35
N VAL A 249 21.53 4.81 -7.38
CA VAL A 249 22.36 5.67 -6.51
C VAL A 249 21.94 7.15 -6.53
N PRO A 250 21.61 7.78 -7.69
CA PRO A 250 21.13 9.17 -7.71
C PRO A 250 19.79 9.41 -6.98
N TYR A 251 19.02 8.35 -6.75
CA TYR A 251 17.69 8.40 -6.11
C TYR A 251 17.72 7.99 -4.64
N ARG A 252 18.93 7.73 -4.07
CA ARG A 252 19.09 7.47 -2.64
C ARG A 252 18.59 8.64 -1.85
N VAL A 253 17.63 8.39 -0.94
CA VAL A 253 17.12 9.42 -0.05
C VAL A 253 18.18 9.73 1.00
N ASP A 254 18.77 10.91 0.89
CA ASP A 254 19.73 11.48 1.82
C ASP A 254 19.21 12.79 2.43
N GLU A 255 19.96 13.38 3.36
CA GLU A 255 19.56 14.63 4.01
C GLU A 255 19.47 15.81 3.02
N ARG A 256 20.23 15.77 1.92
CA ARG A 256 20.19 16.79 0.86
C ARG A 256 18.86 16.77 0.14
N LEU A 257 18.38 15.58 -0.27
CA LEU A 257 17.07 15.41 -0.92
C LEU A 257 15.93 15.74 0.07
N MET A 258 16.03 15.27 1.32
CA MET A 258 15.05 15.59 2.35
C MET A 258 14.99 17.10 2.68
N ALA A 259 16.08 17.83 2.54
CA ALA A 259 16.10 19.28 2.78
C ALA A 259 15.39 20.10 1.70
N ARG A 260 15.13 19.51 0.51
CA ARG A 260 14.36 20.17 -0.57
C ARG A 260 12.86 20.10 -0.36
N GLY A 261 12.37 19.14 0.41
CA GLY A 261 10.96 19.06 0.78
C GLY A 261 10.56 20.13 1.79
N ALA A 262 9.29 20.53 1.75
CA ALA A 262 8.72 21.51 2.70
C ALA A 262 8.43 20.85 4.06
N ASP A 263 9.45 20.66 4.88
CA ASP A 263 9.39 19.90 6.15
C ASP A 263 8.91 18.43 5.94
N ALA A 264 9.29 17.86 4.81
CA ALA A 264 8.83 16.53 4.38
C ALA A 264 9.12 15.45 5.43
N VAL A 265 8.14 14.58 5.66
CA VAL A 265 8.31 13.33 6.39
C VAL A 265 8.88 12.25 5.49
N PHE A 266 9.63 11.29 6.06
CA PHE A 266 10.19 10.15 5.36
C PHE A 266 9.37 8.89 5.62
N LEU A 267 9.01 8.18 4.56
CA LEU A 267 8.22 6.94 4.54
C LEU A 267 9.01 5.79 3.90
N HIS A 268 8.83 4.57 4.41
CA HIS A 268 9.40 3.35 3.86
C HIS A 268 8.63 2.12 4.35
N CYS A 269 8.10 1.34 3.42
CA CYS A 269 7.27 0.16 3.73
C CYS A 269 8.00 -0.99 4.45
N LEU A 270 9.33 -0.90 4.58
CA LEU A 270 10.21 -1.88 5.20
C LEU A 270 10.22 -3.25 4.49
N PRO A 271 11.37 -3.98 4.47
CA PRO A 271 12.62 -3.69 5.20
C PRO A 271 13.41 -2.56 4.55
N VAL A 272 14.20 -1.82 5.33
CA VAL A 272 15.09 -0.76 4.83
C VAL A 272 16.55 -1.16 4.96
N TYR A 273 17.36 -0.88 3.93
CA TYR A 273 18.79 -1.13 3.92
C TYR A 273 19.55 0.20 3.99
N ARG A 274 19.95 0.57 5.21
CA ARG A 274 20.66 1.82 5.48
C ARG A 274 21.95 1.94 4.67
N GLY A 275 22.10 3.08 3.97
CA GLY A 275 23.21 3.33 3.06
C GLY A 275 22.98 2.84 1.62
N MET A 276 21.86 2.13 1.36
CA MET A 276 21.41 1.77 0.02
C MET A 276 20.32 2.77 -0.46
N GLU A 277 19.04 2.45 -0.34
CA GLU A 277 17.94 3.31 -0.80
C GLU A 277 17.71 4.55 0.07
N ALA A 278 18.14 4.52 1.33
CA ALA A 278 18.14 5.68 2.21
C ALA A 278 19.35 5.67 3.15
N THR A 279 19.84 6.87 3.55
CA THR A 279 20.92 6.98 4.54
C THR A 279 20.42 6.65 5.95
N ALA A 280 21.34 6.25 6.84
CA ALA A 280 20.99 6.00 8.25
C ALA A 280 20.43 7.26 8.93
N GLU A 281 20.98 8.42 8.61
CA GLU A 281 20.59 9.72 9.13
C GLU A 281 19.14 10.08 8.77
N VAL A 282 18.68 9.67 7.58
CA VAL A 282 17.28 9.84 7.16
C VAL A 282 16.39 8.82 7.85
N VAL A 283 16.75 7.54 7.81
CA VAL A 283 15.94 6.43 8.36
C VAL A 283 15.73 6.56 9.87
N ASP A 284 16.79 6.94 10.60
CA ASP A 284 16.78 7.05 12.05
C ASP A 284 16.62 8.51 12.53
N GLY A 285 16.41 9.44 11.58
CA GLY A 285 16.30 10.88 11.84
C GLY A 285 14.91 11.31 12.29
N PRO A 286 14.77 12.57 12.74
CA PRO A 286 13.54 13.07 13.35
C PRO A 286 12.37 13.26 12.38
N ARG A 287 12.62 13.22 11.07
CA ARG A 287 11.58 13.28 10.02
C ARG A 287 11.12 11.92 9.55
N SER A 288 11.74 10.83 10.03
CA SER A 288 11.33 9.47 9.71
C SER A 288 10.09 9.08 10.51
N VAL A 289 9.05 8.70 9.80
CA VAL A 289 7.77 8.24 10.39
C VAL A 289 7.48 6.78 10.07
N ILE A 290 8.52 6.02 9.70
CA ILE A 290 8.42 4.63 9.25
C ILE A 290 7.82 3.68 10.30
N TRP A 291 7.96 3.99 11.60
CA TRP A 291 7.40 3.16 12.67
C TRP A 291 5.90 3.41 12.85
N ASP A 292 5.45 4.66 12.73
CA ASP A 292 4.03 5.02 12.69
C ASP A 292 3.36 4.43 11.44
N GLU A 293 4.03 4.52 10.30
CA GLU A 293 3.62 3.88 9.04
C GLU A 293 3.45 2.37 9.20
N ALA A 294 4.43 1.69 9.82
CA ALA A 294 4.35 0.25 10.08
C ALA A 294 3.19 -0.12 11.03
N GLU A 295 2.90 0.70 12.04
CA GLU A 295 1.74 0.52 12.93
C GLU A 295 0.44 0.76 12.16
N ASN A 296 0.36 1.80 11.35
CA ASN A 296 -0.82 2.20 10.59
C ASN A 296 -1.30 1.13 9.60
N ARG A 297 -0.40 0.21 9.16
CA ARG A 297 -0.78 -0.99 8.43
C ARG A 297 -1.94 -1.74 9.07
N ARG A 298 -1.90 -1.94 10.38
CA ARG A 298 -2.95 -2.64 11.13
C ARG A 298 -4.27 -1.87 11.09
N HIS A 299 -4.23 -0.55 11.25
CA HIS A 299 -5.43 0.29 11.32
C HIS A 299 -6.09 0.46 9.95
N ALA A 300 -5.30 0.73 8.90
CA ALA A 300 -5.77 0.81 7.52
C ALA A 300 -6.38 -0.53 7.04
N GLN A 301 -5.74 -1.66 7.34
CA GLN A 301 -6.25 -2.99 7.00
C GLN A 301 -7.56 -3.32 7.71
N LYS A 302 -7.70 -2.94 8.99
CA LYS A 302 -8.98 -3.07 9.71
C LYS A 302 -10.07 -2.24 9.03
N ALA A 303 -9.77 -0.99 8.69
CA ALA A 303 -10.74 -0.10 8.07
C ALA A 303 -11.23 -0.63 6.70
N VAL A 304 -10.32 -1.15 5.86
CA VAL A 304 -10.70 -1.80 4.60
C VAL A 304 -11.61 -3.00 4.84
N LEU A 305 -11.27 -3.88 5.77
CA LEU A 305 -12.05 -5.08 6.06
C LEU A 305 -13.46 -4.72 6.56
N VAL A 306 -13.60 -3.70 7.41
CA VAL A 306 -14.90 -3.19 7.87
C VAL A 306 -15.69 -2.60 6.71
N HIS A 307 -15.06 -1.77 5.89
CA HIS A 307 -15.69 -1.12 4.73
C HIS A 307 -16.26 -2.15 3.73
N LEU A 308 -15.49 -3.18 3.40
CA LEU A 308 -15.89 -4.21 2.42
C LEU A 308 -17.06 -5.09 2.89
N LEU A 309 -17.29 -5.20 4.19
CA LEU A 309 -18.44 -5.92 4.75
C LEU A 309 -19.71 -5.06 4.81
N GLY A 310 -19.62 -3.76 4.51
CA GLY A 310 -20.74 -2.83 4.62
C GLY A 310 -21.15 -2.48 6.06
N ASP A 311 -20.30 -2.81 7.02
CA ASP A 311 -20.52 -2.57 8.46
C ASP A 311 -19.85 -1.25 8.91
N THR A 312 -19.78 -0.24 8.05
CA THR A 312 -19.25 1.07 8.43
C THR A 312 -20.16 1.67 9.50
N PRO A 313 -19.61 2.04 10.67
CA PRO A 313 -20.39 2.56 11.80
C PRO A 313 -21.05 3.88 11.50
#